data_d4f96b729547057746d47bb1fbdf78ee
#
_entry.id   d4f96b729547057746d47bb1fbdf78ee
#
_cell.length_a   1.000
_cell.length_b   1.000
_cell.length_c   1.000
_cell.angle_alpha   90.00
_cell.angle_beta   90.00
_cell.angle_gamma   90.00
#
_symmetry.space_group_name_H-M   'P 1'
#
loop_
_entity.id
_entity.type
_entity.pdbx_description
1 polymer ?
#
loop_
_entity_poly.entity_id
_entity_poly.type
_entity_poly.pdbx_seq_one_letter_code
_entity_poly.pdbx_strand_id
1 'polypeptide(L)'
;MRRIDTLPELEALYGQASGAALDKVAGRLTPAYRRWIAASRFCVMATCGPEGMDASPRGDDGPVVLELDAGTLALPDWRGNNRLDSLRNILRDGRIALMFVVPGDNAVVRVNGRAWLTDDADLRA
;
A
#
# COMPACT_ATOMS: atom_id res chain seq x y z
N MET A 1 -5.50 29.79 13.87
CA MET A 1 -4.81 28.81 13.01
C MET A 1 -4.98 29.19 11.54
N ARG A 2 -3.87 29.40 10.85
CA ARG A 2 -3.93 29.71 9.41
C ARG A 2 -4.07 28.42 8.61
N ARG A 3 -5.03 28.39 7.69
CA ARG A 3 -5.23 27.25 6.80
C ARG A 3 -4.53 27.50 5.47
N ILE A 4 -4.04 26.42 4.89
CA ILE A 4 -3.56 26.39 3.50
C ILE A 4 -4.64 25.68 2.70
N ASP A 5 -5.27 26.38 1.76
CA ASP A 5 -6.46 25.89 1.08
C ASP A 5 -6.24 25.60 -0.41
N THR A 6 -5.11 26.02 -0.98
CA THR A 6 -4.84 25.85 -2.41
C THR A 6 -3.45 25.25 -2.65
N LEU A 7 -3.29 24.62 -3.80
CA LEU A 7 -1.99 24.10 -4.22
C LEU A 7 -0.94 25.20 -4.39
N PRO A 8 -1.24 26.36 -5.01
CA PRO A 8 -0.25 27.44 -5.09
C PRO A 8 0.25 27.91 -3.73
N GLU A 9 -0.61 28.00 -2.72
CA GLU A 9 -0.20 28.35 -1.38
C GLU A 9 0.75 27.32 -0.78
N LEU A 10 0.44 26.03 -0.98
CA LEU A 10 1.28 24.94 -0.52
C LEU A 10 2.64 24.96 -1.21
N GLU A 11 2.66 25.11 -2.51
CA GLU A 11 3.89 25.15 -3.30
C GLU A 11 4.76 26.35 -2.93
N ALA A 12 4.15 27.49 -2.61
CA ALA A 12 4.88 28.67 -2.18
C ALA A 12 5.64 28.45 -0.87
N LEU A 13 5.10 27.61 0.02
CA LEU A 13 5.73 27.30 1.30
C LEU A 13 6.82 26.24 1.17
N TYR A 14 6.56 25.17 0.39
CA TYR A 14 7.42 23.97 0.35
C TYR A 14 8.23 23.83 -0.93
N GLY A 15 7.91 24.59 -1.96
CA GLY A 15 8.51 24.42 -3.27
C GLY A 15 8.01 23.15 -3.97
N GLN A 16 8.67 22.81 -5.06
CA GLN A 16 8.36 21.58 -5.79
C GLN A 16 9.17 20.42 -5.24
N ALA A 17 8.70 19.18 -5.47
CA ALA A 17 9.41 17.98 -5.07
C ALA A 17 10.81 17.94 -5.70
N SER A 18 11.82 17.55 -4.91
CA SER A 18 13.18 17.42 -5.42
C SER A 18 13.29 16.30 -6.45
N GLY A 19 14.27 16.41 -7.36
CA GLY A 19 14.55 15.36 -8.34
C GLY A 19 14.84 14.02 -7.68
N ALA A 20 15.57 14.01 -6.57
CA ALA A 20 15.87 12.79 -5.84
C ALA A 20 14.61 12.10 -5.30
N ALA A 21 13.62 12.86 -4.84
CA ALA A 21 12.36 12.30 -4.37
C ALA A 21 11.55 11.69 -5.53
N LEU A 22 11.57 12.33 -6.69
CA LEU A 22 10.91 11.80 -7.89
C LEU A 22 11.61 10.56 -8.44
N ASP A 23 12.93 10.51 -8.37
CA ASP A 23 13.72 9.37 -8.86
C ASP A 23 13.46 8.10 -8.06
N LYS A 24 12.96 8.21 -6.82
CA LYS A 24 12.59 7.05 -6.01
C LYS A 24 11.27 6.43 -6.39
N VAL A 25 10.47 7.11 -7.20
CA VAL A 25 9.17 6.60 -7.65
C VAL A 25 9.40 5.73 -8.88
N ALA A 26 8.95 4.48 -8.81
CA ALA A 26 9.06 3.52 -9.90
C ALA A 26 7.69 2.94 -10.22
N GLY A 27 7.42 2.69 -11.51
CA GLY A 27 6.16 2.08 -11.95
C GLY A 27 6.10 0.57 -11.76
N ARG A 28 7.23 -0.05 -11.40
CA ARG A 28 7.33 -1.49 -11.17
C ARG A 28 8.27 -1.76 -10.00
N LEU A 29 8.20 -2.96 -9.46
CA LEU A 29 9.07 -3.38 -8.38
C LEU A 29 10.50 -3.52 -8.88
N THR A 30 11.41 -2.75 -8.29
CA THR A 30 12.84 -2.89 -8.52
C THR A 30 13.39 -4.02 -7.63
N PRO A 31 14.59 -4.58 -7.93
CA PRO A 31 15.18 -5.59 -7.04
C PRO A 31 15.30 -5.15 -5.59
N ALA A 32 15.62 -3.89 -5.33
CA ALA A 32 15.72 -3.36 -3.97
C ALA A 32 14.35 -3.34 -3.27
N TYR A 33 13.30 -2.87 -3.94
CA TYR A 33 11.95 -2.85 -3.40
C TYR A 33 11.41 -4.26 -3.19
N ARG A 34 11.69 -5.18 -4.11
CA ARG A 34 11.28 -6.58 -3.99
C ARG A 34 11.86 -7.23 -2.74
N ARG A 35 13.15 -7.02 -2.48
CA ARG A 35 13.78 -7.54 -1.26
C ARG A 35 13.17 -6.99 0.00
N TRP A 36 12.88 -5.69 0.02
CA TRP A 36 12.24 -5.04 1.16
C TRP A 36 10.84 -5.59 1.43
N ILE A 37 10.04 -5.66 0.39
CA ILE A 37 8.67 -6.16 0.48
C ILE A 37 8.65 -7.62 0.90
N ALA A 38 9.55 -8.45 0.35
CA ALA A 38 9.65 -9.86 0.72
C ALA A 38 10.06 -10.06 2.18
N ALA A 39 10.82 -9.13 2.75
CA ALA A 39 11.21 -9.17 4.16
C ALA A 39 10.14 -8.64 5.10
N SER A 40 9.11 -7.96 4.58
CA SER A 40 8.09 -7.34 5.40
C SER A 40 7.07 -8.36 5.86
N ARG A 41 6.82 -8.38 7.17
CA ARG A 41 5.80 -9.24 7.80
C ARG A 41 4.60 -8.44 8.28
N PHE A 42 4.62 -7.14 8.00
CA PHE A 42 3.57 -6.22 8.39
C PHE A 42 3.43 -5.13 7.34
N CYS A 43 2.20 -4.79 7.03
CA CYS A 43 1.91 -3.61 6.23
C CYS A 43 0.60 -2.97 6.67
N VAL A 44 0.44 -1.71 6.31
CA VAL A 44 -0.83 -1.01 6.44
C VAL A 44 -1.44 -0.89 5.05
N MET A 45 -2.70 -1.31 4.93
CA MET A 45 -3.46 -1.23 3.69
C MET A 45 -4.50 -0.12 3.81
N ALA A 46 -4.42 0.87 2.95
CA ALA A 46 -5.38 1.96 2.88
C ALA A 46 -6.28 1.77 1.66
N THR A 47 -7.58 1.91 1.89
CA THR A 47 -8.59 1.82 0.85
C THR A 47 -9.55 2.99 0.97
N CYS A 48 -10.36 3.23 -0.06
CA CYS A 48 -11.37 4.28 -0.02
C CYS A 48 -12.71 3.76 -0.55
N GLY A 49 -13.78 4.35 -0.05
CA GLY A 49 -15.13 3.99 -0.45
C GLY A 49 -16.08 5.16 -0.21
N PRO A 50 -17.39 4.97 -0.45
CA PRO A 50 -18.38 6.03 -0.31
C PRO A 50 -18.45 6.63 1.09
N GLU A 51 -18.17 5.83 2.12
CA GLU A 51 -18.19 6.26 3.51
C GLU A 51 -16.90 6.93 3.96
N GLY A 52 -15.87 6.93 3.12
CA GLY A 52 -14.58 7.51 3.43
C GLY A 52 -13.43 6.55 3.22
N MET A 53 -12.35 6.78 3.94
CA MET A 53 -11.14 5.99 3.85
C MET A 53 -11.02 5.04 5.04
N ASP A 54 -10.30 3.94 4.80
CA ASP A 54 -10.01 2.95 5.83
C ASP A 54 -8.53 2.58 5.79
N ALA A 55 -7.93 2.43 6.95
CA ALA A 55 -6.56 1.93 7.10
C ALA A 55 -6.61 0.65 7.93
N SER A 56 -6.07 -0.44 7.36
CA SER A 56 -6.14 -1.76 7.97
C SER A 56 -4.73 -2.32 8.14
N PRO A 57 -4.33 -2.70 9.37
CA PRO A 57 -3.07 -3.39 9.57
C PRO A 57 -3.17 -4.84 9.08
N ARG A 58 -2.11 -5.32 8.45
CA ARG A 58 -2.00 -6.70 7.97
C ARG A 58 -0.65 -7.25 8.37
N GLY A 59 -0.63 -8.43 8.97
CA GLY A 59 0.59 -9.08 9.43
C GLY A 59 0.54 -10.58 9.22
N ASP A 60 1.73 -11.19 9.23
CA ASP A 60 1.88 -12.63 9.09
C ASP A 60 3.18 -13.07 9.75
N ASP A 61 3.32 -14.38 10.00
CA ASP A 61 4.57 -14.99 10.48
C ASP A 61 5.64 -15.03 9.39
N GLY A 62 5.22 -15.09 8.14
CA GLY A 62 6.07 -14.99 6.97
C GLY A 62 5.87 -13.68 6.23
N PRO A 63 6.25 -13.59 4.96
CA PRO A 63 5.99 -12.41 4.15
C PRO A 63 4.51 -12.06 4.13
N VAL A 64 4.19 -10.79 4.29
CA VAL A 64 2.80 -10.35 4.35
C VAL A 64 2.14 -10.38 2.97
N VAL A 65 2.92 -10.32 1.90
CA VAL A 65 2.42 -10.44 0.52
C VAL A 65 3.25 -11.45 -0.25
N LEU A 66 2.66 -11.99 -1.32
CA LEU A 66 3.36 -12.80 -2.32
C LEU A 66 3.51 -11.96 -3.59
N GLU A 67 4.70 -11.98 -4.16
CA GLU A 67 4.95 -11.36 -5.46
C GLU A 67 4.59 -12.36 -6.55
N LEU A 68 3.65 -11.97 -7.41
CA LEU A 68 3.26 -12.79 -8.56
C LEU A 68 4.10 -12.42 -9.79
N ASP A 69 4.36 -11.13 -9.98
CA ASP A 69 5.27 -10.60 -11.00
C ASP A 69 5.69 -9.18 -10.58
N ALA A 70 6.49 -8.52 -11.40
CA ALA A 70 7.03 -7.20 -11.09
C ALA A 70 5.96 -6.10 -10.98
N GLY A 71 4.75 -6.38 -11.38
CA GLY A 71 3.63 -5.43 -11.31
C GLY A 71 2.46 -5.91 -10.47
N THR A 72 2.56 -7.08 -9.81
CA THR A 72 1.41 -7.69 -9.12
C THR A 72 1.81 -8.32 -7.80
N LEU A 73 1.12 -7.92 -6.75
CA LEU A 73 1.27 -8.51 -5.41
C LEU A 73 -0.05 -9.18 -5.00
N ALA A 74 0.04 -10.30 -4.32
CA ALA A 74 -1.11 -10.97 -3.71
C ALA A 74 -1.02 -10.86 -2.19
N LEU A 75 -2.11 -10.42 -1.57
CA LEU A 75 -2.20 -10.28 -0.12
C LEU A 75 -3.30 -11.23 0.36
N PRO A 76 -2.95 -12.25 1.17
CA PRO A 76 -3.97 -13.16 1.70
C PRO A 76 -4.83 -12.45 2.74
N ASP A 77 -6.12 -12.78 2.75
CA ASP A 77 -7.05 -12.32 3.77
C ASP A 77 -7.43 -13.53 4.62
N TRP A 78 -6.85 -13.59 5.82
CA TRP A 78 -7.02 -14.73 6.71
C TRP A 78 -8.36 -14.71 7.41
N ARG A 79 -8.92 -15.88 7.67
CA ARG A 79 -10.13 -16.03 8.46
C ARG A 79 -9.91 -15.48 9.87
N GLY A 80 -10.94 -14.92 10.44
CA GLY A 80 -10.89 -14.29 11.77
C GLY A 80 -10.87 -12.78 11.71
N ASN A 81 -10.62 -12.19 10.55
CA ASN A 81 -10.83 -10.77 10.34
C ASN A 81 -12.31 -10.55 10.02
N ASN A 82 -13.07 -10.16 11.04
CA ASN A 82 -14.52 -9.99 10.92
C ASN A 82 -14.91 -8.67 10.27
N ARG A 83 -13.96 -7.76 10.07
CA ARG A 83 -14.24 -6.46 9.45
C ARG A 83 -13.99 -6.56 7.95
N LEU A 84 -15.03 -6.30 7.20
CA LEU A 84 -14.98 -6.38 5.74
C LEU A 84 -14.86 -5.00 5.08
N ASP A 85 -14.54 -3.96 5.86
CA ASP A 85 -14.55 -2.58 5.37
C ASP A 85 -13.58 -2.39 4.20
N SER A 86 -12.35 -2.90 4.32
CA SER A 86 -11.36 -2.82 3.26
C SER A 86 -11.79 -3.59 2.02
N LEU A 87 -12.33 -4.79 2.19
CA LEU A 87 -12.78 -5.62 1.07
C LEU A 87 -13.97 -5.00 0.35
N ARG A 88 -14.91 -4.42 1.10
CA ARG A 88 -16.03 -3.69 0.51
C ARG A 88 -15.55 -2.48 -0.28
N ASN A 89 -14.58 -1.74 0.26
CA ASN A 89 -14.01 -0.60 -0.43
C ASN A 89 -13.36 -1.02 -1.75
N ILE A 90 -12.63 -2.13 -1.75
CA ILE A 90 -11.97 -2.64 -2.96
C ILE A 90 -12.99 -2.97 -4.04
N LEU A 91 -14.13 -3.56 -3.67
CA LEU A 91 -15.20 -3.85 -4.63
C LEU A 91 -15.83 -2.59 -5.24
N ARG A 92 -15.92 -1.52 -4.46
CA ARG A 92 -16.55 -0.27 -4.89
C ARG A 92 -15.57 0.68 -5.57
N ASP A 93 -14.32 0.69 -5.09
CA ASP A 93 -13.25 1.55 -5.60
C ASP A 93 -11.93 0.79 -5.46
N GLY A 94 -11.38 0.38 -6.58
CA GLY A 94 -10.20 -0.47 -6.61
C GLY A 94 -8.89 0.22 -6.24
N ARG A 95 -8.89 1.50 -5.90
CA ARG A 95 -7.67 2.21 -5.51
C ARG A 95 -7.19 1.72 -4.15
N ILE A 96 -5.88 1.49 -4.03
CA ILE A 96 -5.28 0.96 -2.82
C ILE A 96 -3.90 1.56 -2.62
N ALA A 97 -3.52 1.71 -1.36
CA ALA A 97 -2.16 2.07 -0.98
C ALA A 97 -1.68 1.08 0.09
N LEU A 98 -0.43 0.64 -0.05
CA LEU A 98 0.23 -0.21 0.94
C LEU A 98 1.46 0.50 1.47
N MET A 99 1.71 0.34 2.77
CA MET A 99 2.92 0.82 3.41
C MET A 99 3.57 -0.36 4.13
N PHE A 100 4.76 -0.73 3.68
CA PHE A 100 5.53 -1.85 4.22
C PHE A 100 6.55 -1.36 5.20
N VAL A 101 6.62 -2.02 6.36
CA VAL A 101 7.55 -1.70 7.43
C VAL A 101 8.34 -2.95 7.76
N VAL A 102 9.67 -2.82 7.86
CA VAL A 102 10.53 -3.88 8.36
C VAL A 102 10.93 -3.52 9.79
N PRO A 103 10.60 -4.35 10.79
CA PRO A 103 10.94 -4.06 12.18
C PRO A 103 12.44 -3.82 12.36
N GLY A 104 12.78 -2.76 13.10
CA GLY A 104 14.17 -2.40 13.35
C GLY A 104 14.80 -1.51 12.29
N ASP A 105 14.08 -1.18 11.24
CA ASP A 105 14.55 -0.27 10.19
C ASP A 105 13.66 0.98 10.16
N ASN A 106 14.27 2.12 9.87
CA ASN A 106 13.57 3.41 9.84
C ASN A 106 12.95 3.73 8.49
N ALA A 107 13.27 2.98 7.46
CA ALA A 107 12.74 3.22 6.13
C ALA A 107 11.44 2.44 5.92
N VAL A 108 10.60 2.95 5.01
CA VAL A 108 9.37 2.30 4.61
C VAL A 108 9.28 2.27 3.08
N VAL A 109 8.60 1.27 2.55
CA VAL A 109 8.28 1.21 1.12
C VAL A 109 6.77 1.38 0.97
N ARG A 110 6.37 2.26 0.07
CA ARG A 110 4.96 2.51 -0.24
C ARG A 110 4.65 2.02 -1.65
N VAL A 111 3.52 1.36 -1.79
CA VAL A 111 3.01 0.89 -3.08
C VAL A 111 1.60 1.41 -3.26
N ASN A 112 1.35 2.12 -4.34
CA ASN A 112 0.02 2.57 -4.73
C ASN A 112 -0.39 1.82 -5.99
N GLY A 113 -1.65 1.45 -6.06
CA GLY A 113 -2.13 0.73 -7.23
C GLY A 113 -3.62 0.47 -7.17
N ARG A 114 -4.01 -0.58 -7.89
CA ARG A 114 -5.39 -1.05 -7.92
C ARG A 114 -5.47 -2.47 -7.44
N ALA A 115 -6.54 -2.79 -6.76
CA ALA A 115 -6.77 -4.11 -6.20
C ALA A 115 -8.10 -4.69 -6.69
N TRP A 116 -8.14 -6.00 -6.73
CA TRP A 116 -9.37 -6.76 -6.91
C TRP A 116 -9.32 -7.98 -6.01
N LEU A 117 -10.47 -8.57 -5.77
CA LEU A 117 -10.58 -9.75 -4.93
C LEU A 117 -10.64 -11.01 -5.78
N THR A 118 -10.05 -12.07 -5.28
CA THR A 118 -10.15 -13.40 -5.90
C THR A 118 -10.21 -14.47 -4.81
N ASP A 119 -10.91 -15.55 -5.11
CA ASP A 119 -10.90 -16.77 -4.29
C ASP A 119 -10.18 -17.92 -4.98
N ASP A 120 -9.31 -17.61 -5.94
CA ASP A 120 -8.58 -18.59 -6.72
C ASP A 120 -7.76 -19.51 -5.79
N ALA A 121 -8.05 -20.81 -5.86
CA ALA A 121 -7.42 -21.81 -5.00
C ALA A 121 -5.90 -21.92 -5.25
N ASP A 122 -5.44 -21.67 -6.47
CA ASP A 122 -4.02 -21.72 -6.80
C ASP A 122 -3.21 -20.68 -6.07
N LEU A 123 -3.82 -19.55 -5.72
CA LEU A 123 -3.18 -18.49 -4.96
C LEU A 123 -3.19 -18.73 -3.45
N ARG A 124 -4.01 -19.67 -2.98
CA ARG A 124 -4.12 -20.00 -1.55
C ARG A 124 -3.10 -21.03 -1.09
N ALA A 125 -2.50 -21.71 -2.02
CA ALA A 125 -1.58 -22.83 -1.72
C ALA A 125 -0.27 -22.36 -1.09
#